data_76beb582286afd089e43dacd90ff05e3
#
_entry.id   76beb582286afd089e43dacd90ff05e3
#
_cell.length_a   1.000
_cell.length_b   1.000
_cell.length_c   1.000
_cell.angle_alpha   90.00
_cell.angle_beta   90.00
_cell.angle_gamma   90.00
#
_symmetry.space_group_name_H-M   'P 1'
#
loop_
_entity.id
_entity.type
_entity.pdbx_description
1 polymer ?
#
loop_
_entity_poly.entity_id
_entity_poly.type
_entity_poly.pdbx_seq_one_letter_code
_entity_poly.pdbx_strand_id
1 'polypeptide(L)'
;MTPNIKIGIIQNAPLTADLSLNLRQIVQGYRECLDHGADIIIATAYSLCGAGLLDLADRTSFLQQTESALDALAQELGSTPLILGAYAPLPSLFPTDYDDDEEYAPAEAHQHGILVPYLMENDSVTELENGETVDINGLSVYIDVNDEEVVIDDMEPNLIVHLATKSWHANAAKEDEANRQWEANTNGVPVVCVRHVGTSNGAIYGGGSGIYLPGKKTHARLPFFETAAQSISLSAPSKAKALPQDEELLAQALERGIRDTVIHNGYIGACIMLDEPQSCLLAALCAEALGAANVHGVTFSNNTGCADILNIKVKSINIDNISRELAATADLTGQDILSARLKTTVMTTYADQHGLMPLSAITRHDLMMNNFVLYGNTGGYLAPLGNMYEMDTYLLSKYFSEKYAALFGTLKEPAHPEQDRIIHELADNNISAGALLHDYVCPFKEDDIRMVQRRIIASAQKRTQTPAVLYVDKECERKEYPTHHRLND
;
A
#
# COMPACT_ATOMS: atom_id res chain seq x y z
N MET A 1 -15.68 9.19 32.38
CA MET A 1 -14.48 8.59 33.03
C MET A 1 -13.93 7.56 32.08
N THR A 2 -12.58 7.51 31.89
CA THR A 2 -11.96 6.48 31.07
C THR A 2 -12.29 5.10 31.64
N PRO A 3 -12.85 4.16 30.88
CA PRO A 3 -13.18 2.84 31.40
C PRO A 3 -11.91 2.10 31.88
N ASN A 4 -12.01 1.35 32.96
CA ASN A 4 -10.88 0.57 33.45
C ASN A 4 -10.86 -0.79 32.76
N ILE A 5 -10.56 -0.77 31.44
CA ILE A 5 -10.50 -1.96 30.60
C ILE A 5 -9.15 -2.07 29.92
N LYS A 6 -8.83 -3.28 29.50
CA LYS A 6 -7.64 -3.58 28.70
C LYS A 6 -8.07 -4.07 27.32
N ILE A 7 -7.63 -3.35 26.30
CA ILE A 7 -7.95 -3.63 24.90
C ILE A 7 -6.81 -4.42 24.27
N GLY A 8 -7.12 -5.60 23.74
CA GLY A 8 -6.24 -6.36 22.86
C GLY A 8 -6.35 -5.82 21.42
N ILE A 9 -5.22 -5.62 20.77
CA ILE A 9 -5.16 -5.22 19.35
C ILE A 9 -4.36 -6.27 18.60
N ILE A 10 -4.96 -6.81 17.53
CA ILE A 10 -4.30 -7.72 16.59
C ILE A 10 -4.05 -6.96 15.28
N GLN A 11 -2.80 -6.59 15.05
CA GLN A 11 -2.30 -5.99 13.83
C GLN A 11 -1.61 -7.08 13.02
N ASN A 12 -2.37 -7.85 12.24
CA ASN A 12 -1.84 -8.94 11.43
C ASN A 12 -1.47 -8.49 10.01
N ALA A 13 -0.84 -9.40 9.25
CA ALA A 13 -0.52 -9.24 7.84
C ALA A 13 -1.28 -10.31 7.03
N PRO A 14 -2.57 -10.09 6.77
CA PRO A 14 -3.39 -11.08 6.09
C PRO A 14 -2.99 -11.19 4.61
N LEU A 15 -2.97 -12.42 4.11
CA LEU A 15 -2.79 -12.69 2.69
C LEU A 15 -4.15 -12.70 1.97
N THR A 16 -4.25 -12.01 0.85
CA THR A 16 -5.49 -11.89 0.05
C THR A 16 -6.08 -13.27 -0.25
N ALA A 17 -7.31 -13.50 0.20
CA ALA A 17 -8.09 -14.73 0.04
C ALA A 17 -7.50 -16.02 0.66
N ASP A 18 -6.43 -15.97 1.44
CA ASP A 18 -5.95 -17.14 2.20
C ASP A 18 -6.61 -17.21 3.59
N LEU A 19 -7.90 -17.55 3.60
CA LEU A 19 -8.71 -17.60 4.81
C LEU A 19 -8.08 -18.51 5.90
N SER A 20 -7.48 -19.63 5.50
CA SER A 20 -6.88 -20.59 6.43
C SER A 20 -5.62 -20.06 7.13
N LEU A 21 -4.74 -19.37 6.40
CA LEU A 21 -3.56 -18.73 6.99
C LEU A 21 -3.97 -17.58 7.89
N ASN A 22 -4.88 -16.73 7.41
CA ASN A 22 -5.34 -15.56 8.11
C ASN A 22 -6.06 -15.93 9.42
N LEU A 23 -6.90 -16.96 9.40
CA LEU A 23 -7.54 -17.52 10.60
C LEU A 23 -6.49 -17.91 11.66
N ARG A 24 -5.45 -18.65 11.26
CA ARG A 24 -4.37 -19.02 12.19
C ARG A 24 -3.66 -17.80 12.78
N GLN A 25 -3.42 -16.75 12.01
CA GLN A 25 -2.83 -15.51 12.51
C GLN A 25 -3.73 -14.81 13.53
N ILE A 26 -5.05 -14.79 13.29
CA ILE A 26 -6.02 -14.21 14.22
C ILE A 26 -6.04 -15.00 15.53
N VAL A 27 -6.13 -16.32 15.46
CA VAL A 27 -6.15 -17.21 16.66
C VAL A 27 -4.87 -17.05 17.48
N GLN A 28 -3.71 -16.96 16.83
CA GLN A 28 -2.44 -16.71 17.51
C GLN A 28 -2.46 -15.35 18.22
N GLY A 29 -2.82 -14.27 17.52
CA GLY A 29 -2.89 -12.93 18.10
C GLY A 29 -3.93 -12.84 19.22
N TYR A 30 -5.06 -13.54 19.09
CA TYR A 30 -6.10 -13.64 20.13
C TYR A 30 -5.52 -14.26 21.41
N ARG A 31 -4.82 -15.39 21.31
CA ARG A 31 -4.17 -16.04 22.45
C ARG A 31 -3.12 -15.14 23.11
N GLU A 32 -2.29 -14.46 22.32
CA GLU A 32 -1.31 -13.51 22.84
C GLU A 32 -1.97 -12.35 23.60
N CYS A 33 -3.10 -11.83 23.09
CA CYS A 33 -3.87 -10.80 23.81
C CYS A 33 -4.49 -11.32 25.12
N LEU A 34 -5.00 -12.55 25.12
CA LEU A 34 -5.55 -13.20 26.33
C LEU A 34 -4.49 -13.39 27.42
N ASP A 35 -3.30 -13.86 27.05
CA ASP A 35 -2.19 -14.08 28.01
C ASP A 35 -1.79 -12.79 28.71
N HIS A 36 -2.05 -11.65 28.05
CA HIS A 36 -1.84 -10.32 28.63
C HIS A 36 -3.10 -9.71 29.25
N GLY A 37 -4.18 -10.48 29.38
CA GLY A 37 -5.40 -10.14 30.11
C GLY A 37 -6.26 -9.09 29.40
N ALA A 38 -6.49 -9.20 28.11
CA ALA A 38 -7.44 -8.39 27.37
C ALA A 38 -8.89 -8.65 27.81
N ASP A 39 -9.69 -7.59 27.99
CA ASP A 39 -11.11 -7.67 28.27
C ASP A 39 -11.96 -7.69 27.00
N ILE A 40 -11.45 -7.07 25.93
CA ILE A 40 -11.98 -7.07 24.56
C ILE A 40 -10.81 -7.10 23.60
N ILE A 41 -10.95 -7.80 22.48
CA ILE A 41 -9.90 -7.91 21.45
C ILE A 41 -10.44 -7.37 20.13
N ILE A 42 -9.62 -6.62 19.42
CA ILE A 42 -9.98 -5.99 18.14
C ILE A 42 -8.92 -6.39 17.10
N ALA A 43 -9.36 -7.04 16.03
CA ALA A 43 -8.55 -7.32 14.87
C ALA A 43 -8.89 -6.33 13.74
N THR A 44 -8.24 -6.42 12.60
CA THR A 44 -8.36 -5.44 11.53
C THR A 44 -9.56 -5.70 10.62
N ALA A 45 -9.95 -4.70 9.83
CA ALA A 45 -11.02 -4.81 8.84
C ALA A 45 -10.82 -5.99 7.86
N TYR A 46 -9.59 -6.23 7.46
CA TYR A 46 -9.24 -7.26 6.49
C TYR A 46 -8.57 -8.49 7.09
N SER A 47 -8.60 -8.65 8.42
CA SER A 47 -7.82 -9.67 9.13
C SER A 47 -8.07 -11.09 8.65
N LEU A 48 -9.30 -11.44 8.26
CA LEU A 48 -9.67 -12.76 7.76
C LEU A 48 -9.54 -12.89 6.24
N CYS A 49 -10.04 -11.93 5.49
CA CYS A 49 -10.15 -12.03 4.03
C CYS A 49 -8.92 -11.51 3.28
N GLY A 50 -8.09 -10.66 3.91
CA GLY A 50 -7.06 -9.89 3.24
C GLY A 50 -7.66 -8.71 2.47
N ALA A 51 -6.81 -7.73 2.15
CA ALA A 51 -7.19 -6.56 1.36
C ALA A 51 -7.07 -6.83 -0.15
N GLY A 52 -7.69 -5.97 -0.97
CA GLY A 52 -7.52 -5.98 -2.42
C GLY A 52 -8.13 -7.19 -3.13
N LEU A 53 -9.26 -7.69 -2.65
CA LEU A 53 -9.97 -8.84 -3.23
C LEU A 53 -10.46 -8.60 -4.65
N LEU A 54 -10.74 -7.35 -5.04
CA LEU A 54 -11.30 -6.99 -6.35
C LEU A 54 -12.52 -7.89 -6.67
N ASP A 55 -12.56 -8.50 -7.85
CA ASP A 55 -13.67 -9.35 -8.31
C ASP A 55 -13.89 -10.60 -7.44
N LEU A 56 -12.93 -10.97 -6.57
CA LEU A 56 -13.13 -12.10 -5.65
C LEU A 56 -14.18 -11.80 -4.58
N ALA A 57 -14.32 -10.53 -4.18
CA ALA A 57 -15.33 -10.11 -3.22
C ALA A 57 -16.76 -10.38 -3.69
N ASP A 58 -16.99 -10.44 -5.01
CA ASP A 58 -18.30 -10.65 -5.64
C ASP A 58 -18.58 -12.14 -5.97
N ARG A 59 -17.65 -13.03 -5.63
CA ARG A 59 -17.85 -14.47 -5.87
C ARG A 59 -18.63 -15.12 -4.74
N THR A 60 -19.80 -15.69 -5.06
CA THR A 60 -20.64 -16.43 -4.10
C THR A 60 -19.84 -17.52 -3.38
N SER A 61 -18.98 -18.25 -4.09
CA SER A 61 -18.14 -19.30 -3.47
C SER A 61 -17.13 -18.77 -2.48
N PHE A 62 -16.59 -17.54 -2.69
CA PHE A 62 -15.69 -16.89 -1.75
C PHE A 62 -16.45 -16.42 -0.50
N LEU A 63 -17.63 -15.83 -0.67
CA LEU A 63 -18.46 -15.36 0.44
C LEU A 63 -18.91 -16.55 1.32
N GLN A 64 -19.31 -17.69 0.74
CA GLN A 64 -19.62 -18.92 1.48
C GLN A 64 -18.40 -19.48 2.24
N GLN A 65 -17.20 -19.43 1.65
CA GLN A 65 -15.99 -19.84 2.33
C GLN A 65 -15.64 -18.87 3.47
N THR A 66 -15.91 -17.58 3.32
CA THR A 66 -15.73 -16.58 4.38
C THR A 66 -16.65 -16.86 5.55
N GLU A 67 -17.93 -17.14 5.33
CA GLU A 67 -18.89 -17.54 6.35
C GLU A 67 -18.42 -18.80 7.10
N SER A 68 -18.03 -19.83 6.36
CA SER A 68 -17.49 -21.07 6.96
C SER A 68 -16.21 -20.82 7.76
N ALA A 69 -15.37 -19.87 7.35
CA ALA A 69 -14.15 -19.50 8.08
C ALA A 69 -14.45 -18.69 9.34
N LEU A 70 -15.50 -17.86 9.33
CA LEU A 70 -15.98 -17.16 10.52
C LEU A 70 -16.50 -18.16 11.59
N ASP A 71 -17.29 -19.15 11.15
CA ASP A 71 -17.76 -20.23 12.04
C ASP A 71 -16.61 -21.04 12.65
N ALA A 72 -15.64 -21.40 11.80
CA ALA A 72 -14.44 -22.12 12.26
C ALA A 72 -13.60 -21.27 13.22
N LEU A 73 -13.48 -19.97 12.97
CA LEU A 73 -12.78 -19.05 13.87
C LEU A 73 -13.48 -18.97 15.21
N ALA A 74 -14.81 -18.84 15.26
CA ALA A 74 -15.57 -18.75 16.50
C ALA A 74 -15.33 -19.98 17.41
N GLN A 75 -15.21 -21.18 16.82
CA GLN A 75 -14.93 -22.41 17.58
C GLN A 75 -13.52 -22.45 18.21
N GLU A 76 -12.57 -21.65 17.72
CA GLU A 76 -11.21 -21.54 18.26
C GLU A 76 -11.08 -20.46 19.35
N LEU A 77 -12.11 -19.63 19.53
CA LEU A 77 -12.13 -18.52 20.47
C LEU A 77 -12.75 -18.93 21.81
N GLY A 78 -12.47 -18.15 22.86
CA GLY A 78 -13.09 -18.30 24.19
C GLY A 78 -14.18 -17.25 24.42
N SER A 79 -14.42 -16.95 25.71
CA SER A 79 -15.44 -15.99 26.13
C SER A 79 -15.03 -14.52 26.00
N THR A 80 -13.76 -14.20 25.70
CA THR A 80 -13.34 -12.81 25.50
C THR A 80 -13.78 -12.35 24.11
N PRO A 81 -14.56 -11.26 24.00
CA PRO A 81 -15.08 -10.78 22.74
C PRO A 81 -13.97 -10.41 21.76
N LEU A 82 -14.13 -10.82 20.50
CA LEU A 82 -13.31 -10.41 19.37
C LEU A 82 -14.15 -9.62 18.37
N ILE A 83 -13.70 -8.42 18.02
CA ILE A 83 -14.24 -7.62 16.91
C ILE A 83 -13.30 -7.73 15.73
N LEU A 84 -13.81 -7.99 14.53
CA LEU A 84 -13.06 -7.98 13.28
C LEU A 84 -13.96 -7.60 12.08
N GLY A 85 -13.34 -7.26 10.95
CA GLY A 85 -14.08 -7.10 9.68
C GLY A 85 -13.96 -8.36 8.80
N ALA A 86 -15.03 -8.65 8.06
CA ALA A 86 -15.02 -9.65 7.00
C ALA A 86 -16.03 -9.28 5.90
N TYR A 87 -15.94 -9.94 4.75
CA TYR A 87 -16.88 -9.73 3.65
C TYR A 87 -18.13 -10.58 3.84
N ALA A 88 -19.31 -9.93 3.74
CA ALA A 88 -20.64 -10.55 3.71
C ALA A 88 -21.33 -10.29 2.38
N PRO A 89 -22.29 -11.13 1.97
CA PRO A 89 -23.16 -10.82 0.84
C PRO A 89 -23.95 -9.54 1.09
N LEU A 90 -23.97 -8.62 0.14
CA LEU A 90 -24.87 -7.48 0.20
C LEU A 90 -26.32 -8.01 0.18
N PRO A 91 -27.18 -7.63 1.13
CA PRO A 91 -28.58 -8.03 1.10
C PRO A 91 -29.20 -7.62 -0.25
N SER A 92 -29.86 -8.56 -0.95
CA SER A 92 -30.49 -8.26 -2.22
C SER A 92 -31.62 -7.26 -1.96
N LEU A 93 -31.53 -6.08 -2.58
CA LEU A 93 -32.59 -5.05 -2.55
C LEU A 93 -33.84 -5.47 -3.36
N PHE A 94 -33.75 -6.57 -4.11
CA PHE A 94 -34.85 -7.11 -4.89
C PHE A 94 -35.29 -8.43 -4.28
N PRO A 95 -36.61 -8.59 -3.98
CA PRO A 95 -37.14 -9.90 -3.59
C PRO A 95 -36.85 -10.90 -4.72
N THR A 96 -36.27 -12.03 -4.37
CA THR A 96 -36.09 -13.17 -5.30
C THR A 96 -37.40 -13.95 -5.53
N ASP A 97 -38.55 -13.26 -5.54
CA ASP A 97 -39.82 -13.83 -5.95
C ASP A 97 -39.89 -13.91 -7.48
N TYR A 98 -38.97 -14.65 -8.08
CA TYR A 98 -39.20 -15.22 -9.38
C TYR A 98 -39.89 -16.58 -9.19
N ASP A 99 -41.10 -16.69 -9.72
CA ASP A 99 -41.87 -17.95 -9.75
C ASP A 99 -40.97 -19.09 -10.31
N ASP A 100 -41.02 -20.24 -9.66
CA ASP A 100 -40.25 -21.46 -9.95
C ASP A 100 -40.47 -22.07 -11.35
N ASP A 101 -41.10 -21.37 -12.28
CA ASP A 101 -41.56 -21.91 -13.57
C ASP A 101 -40.72 -21.49 -14.79
N GLU A 102 -39.63 -20.75 -14.63
CA GLU A 102 -38.73 -20.46 -15.76
C GLU A 102 -37.45 -21.30 -15.72
N GLU A 103 -37.26 -22.13 -16.73
CA GLU A 103 -36.13 -23.02 -17.05
C GLU A 103 -34.80 -22.24 -17.31
N TYR A 104 -34.70 -21.01 -16.86
CA TYR A 104 -33.55 -20.16 -16.86
C TYR A 104 -33.26 -19.71 -15.40
N ALA A 105 -32.68 -20.62 -14.62
CA ALA A 105 -31.96 -20.15 -13.45
C ALA A 105 -30.80 -19.25 -13.95
N PRO A 106 -30.75 -17.94 -13.61
CA PRO A 106 -29.62 -17.12 -13.97
C PRO A 106 -28.40 -17.78 -13.37
N ALA A 107 -27.40 -18.04 -14.21
CA ALA A 107 -26.08 -18.49 -13.75
C ALA A 107 -25.64 -17.57 -12.60
N GLU A 108 -25.57 -18.15 -11.41
CA GLU A 108 -25.16 -17.55 -10.13
C GLU A 108 -25.36 -16.03 -10.06
N ALA A 109 -26.45 -15.58 -9.43
CA ALA A 109 -26.64 -14.15 -9.19
C ALA A 109 -25.36 -13.60 -8.56
N HIS A 110 -24.69 -12.66 -9.23
CA HIS A 110 -23.51 -12.03 -8.70
C HIS A 110 -23.89 -11.32 -7.39
N GLN A 111 -23.51 -11.91 -6.28
CA GLN A 111 -23.67 -11.29 -4.98
C GLN A 111 -22.49 -10.33 -4.79
N HIS A 112 -22.77 -9.03 -4.65
CA HIS A 112 -21.74 -8.10 -4.27
C HIS A 112 -21.38 -8.32 -2.79
N GLY A 113 -20.09 -8.50 -2.53
CA GLY A 113 -19.58 -8.58 -1.16
C GLY A 113 -19.35 -7.19 -0.59
N ILE A 114 -19.84 -6.97 0.61
CA ILE A 114 -19.56 -5.77 1.40
C ILE A 114 -18.73 -6.11 2.62
N LEU A 115 -17.89 -5.18 3.04
CA LEU A 115 -17.11 -5.33 4.27
C LEU A 115 -17.97 -4.89 5.46
N VAL A 116 -18.17 -5.79 6.40
CA VAL A 116 -18.97 -5.55 7.61
C VAL A 116 -18.21 -5.95 8.87
N PRO A 117 -18.49 -5.33 10.03
CA PRO A 117 -17.92 -5.75 11.29
C PRO A 117 -18.65 -6.97 11.87
N TYR A 118 -17.89 -7.83 12.55
CA TYR A 118 -18.39 -9.00 13.28
C TYR A 118 -17.95 -8.95 14.73
N LEU A 119 -18.85 -9.37 15.62
CA LEU A 119 -18.56 -9.68 17.02
C LEU A 119 -18.60 -11.20 17.21
N MET A 120 -17.55 -11.73 17.81
CA MET A 120 -17.41 -13.13 18.12
C MET A 120 -17.20 -13.32 19.62
N GLU A 121 -18.02 -14.15 20.23
CA GLU A 121 -17.90 -14.55 21.64
C GLU A 121 -18.67 -15.86 21.91
N ASN A 122 -18.17 -16.69 22.80
CA ASN A 122 -18.86 -17.90 23.25
C ASN A 122 -19.34 -18.79 22.08
N ASP A 123 -18.48 -19.07 21.12
CA ASP A 123 -18.77 -19.85 19.90
C ASP A 123 -19.84 -19.22 18.97
N SER A 124 -20.19 -17.97 19.19
CA SER A 124 -21.20 -17.24 18.42
C SER A 124 -20.54 -16.23 17.48
N VAL A 125 -21.12 -16.08 16.30
CA VAL A 125 -20.76 -15.07 15.28
C VAL A 125 -21.96 -14.16 15.10
N THR A 126 -21.76 -12.85 15.35
CA THR A 126 -22.81 -11.84 15.17
C THR A 126 -22.33 -10.82 14.17
N GLU A 127 -23.02 -10.68 13.04
CA GLU A 127 -22.82 -9.56 12.10
C GLU A 127 -23.37 -8.29 12.74
N LEU A 128 -22.60 -7.20 12.64
CA LEU A 128 -22.96 -5.90 13.20
C LEU A 128 -23.25 -4.92 12.08
N GLU A 129 -24.11 -3.97 12.33
CA GLU A 129 -24.30 -2.85 11.41
C GLU A 129 -23.14 -1.86 11.53
N ASN A 130 -22.63 -1.40 10.39
CA ASN A 130 -21.55 -0.42 10.38
C ASN A 130 -22.06 0.95 10.85
N GLY A 131 -21.32 1.60 11.73
CA GLY A 131 -21.69 2.90 12.28
C GLY A 131 -22.74 2.83 13.40
N GLU A 132 -22.96 1.67 13.99
CA GLU A 132 -23.85 1.50 15.12
C GLU A 132 -23.10 1.19 16.43
N THR A 133 -23.86 1.30 17.52
CA THR A 133 -23.34 1.05 18.86
C THR A 133 -23.86 -0.28 19.38
N VAL A 134 -22.94 -1.13 19.85
CA VAL A 134 -23.23 -2.43 20.44
C VAL A 134 -22.80 -2.49 21.90
N ASP A 135 -23.58 -3.17 22.76
CA ASP A 135 -23.16 -3.45 24.13
C ASP A 135 -22.28 -4.71 24.18
N ILE A 136 -21.07 -4.54 24.70
CA ILE A 136 -20.11 -5.63 24.87
C ILE A 136 -19.69 -5.66 26.36
N ASN A 137 -20.21 -6.61 27.09
CA ASN A 137 -19.93 -6.75 28.53
C ASN A 137 -20.24 -5.46 29.35
N GLY A 138 -21.32 -4.75 29.03
CA GLY A 138 -21.70 -3.49 29.65
C GLY A 138 -20.89 -2.27 29.19
N LEU A 139 -20.11 -2.42 28.14
CA LEU A 139 -19.42 -1.35 27.45
C LEU A 139 -20.13 -1.03 26.15
N SER A 140 -20.63 0.19 25.99
CA SER A 140 -21.23 0.67 24.75
C SER A 140 -20.13 1.03 23.77
N VAL A 141 -20.00 0.28 22.67
CA VAL A 141 -18.93 0.39 21.67
C VAL A 141 -19.49 0.79 20.32
N TYR A 142 -19.08 1.92 19.80
CA TYR A 142 -19.36 2.34 18.41
C TYR A 142 -18.31 1.71 17.50
N ILE A 143 -18.73 1.10 16.37
CA ILE A 143 -17.84 0.39 15.45
C ILE A 143 -18.02 0.93 14.04
N ASP A 144 -16.91 1.33 13.40
CA ASP A 144 -16.87 1.82 12.02
C ASP A 144 -15.78 1.11 11.19
N VAL A 145 -16.14 0.71 9.96
CA VAL A 145 -15.22 0.11 8.98
C VAL A 145 -14.92 1.04 7.79
N ASN A 146 -15.42 2.27 7.79
CA ASN A 146 -15.18 3.25 6.70
C ASN A 146 -13.95 4.13 6.93
N ASP A 147 -13.40 4.12 8.15
CA ASP A 147 -12.23 4.93 8.54
C ASP A 147 -12.43 6.45 8.36
N GLU A 148 -13.66 6.93 8.54
CA GLU A 148 -14.00 8.34 8.57
C GLU A 148 -14.06 8.87 10.00
N GLU A 149 -13.83 10.19 10.18
CA GLU A 149 -13.97 10.82 11.48
C GLU A 149 -15.46 10.95 11.82
N VAL A 150 -15.82 10.53 13.04
CA VAL A 150 -17.21 10.50 13.49
C VAL A 150 -17.44 11.54 14.59
N VAL A 151 -18.55 12.28 14.46
CA VAL A 151 -19.13 13.10 15.54
C VAL A 151 -20.44 12.44 15.96
N ILE A 152 -20.52 12.03 17.20
CA ILE A 152 -21.65 11.25 17.72
C ILE A 152 -22.52 12.16 18.59
N ASP A 153 -23.67 12.57 18.07
CA ASP A 153 -24.58 13.53 18.75
C ASP A 153 -25.58 12.83 19.69
N ASP A 154 -26.17 11.70 19.30
CA ASP A 154 -27.31 11.08 20.00
C ASP A 154 -26.98 9.71 20.64
N MET A 155 -25.83 9.10 20.32
CA MET A 155 -25.37 7.84 20.90
C MET A 155 -24.25 8.15 21.89
N GLU A 156 -24.36 7.72 23.14
CA GLU A 156 -23.32 7.93 24.15
C GLU A 156 -22.42 6.68 24.29
N PRO A 157 -21.57 6.36 23.31
CA PRO A 157 -20.66 5.23 23.45
C PRO A 157 -19.62 5.48 24.55
N ASN A 158 -19.09 4.40 25.09
CA ASN A 158 -17.95 4.45 26.00
C ASN A 158 -16.61 4.30 25.26
N LEU A 159 -16.65 3.83 24.01
CA LEU A 159 -15.51 3.53 23.17
C LEU A 159 -15.89 3.67 21.70
N ILE A 160 -15.02 4.27 20.89
CA ILE A 160 -15.11 4.25 19.42
C ILE A 160 -14.01 3.32 18.87
N VAL A 161 -14.39 2.45 17.96
CA VAL A 161 -13.50 1.50 17.29
C VAL A 161 -13.57 1.69 15.79
N HIS A 162 -12.43 2.03 15.16
CA HIS A 162 -12.25 2.03 13.73
C HIS A 162 -11.49 0.78 13.28
N LEU A 163 -12.11 -0.01 12.44
CA LEU A 163 -11.46 -1.05 11.66
C LEU A 163 -11.02 -0.40 10.34
N ALA A 164 -9.81 0.15 10.33
CA ALA A 164 -9.35 1.01 9.24
C ALA A 164 -9.10 0.25 7.95
N THR A 165 -9.56 0.81 6.83
CA THR A 165 -9.50 0.22 5.50
C THR A 165 -8.55 0.93 4.55
N LYS A 166 -8.18 2.19 4.84
CA LYS A 166 -7.35 3.02 3.96
C LYS A 166 -5.91 2.50 3.87
N SER A 167 -5.35 2.56 2.66
CA SER A 167 -3.94 2.30 2.42
C SER A 167 -3.06 3.39 3.06
N TRP A 168 -1.81 3.05 3.31
CA TRP A 168 -0.82 4.00 3.79
C TRP A 168 -0.33 4.90 2.65
N HIS A 169 -0.09 6.16 2.95
CA HIS A 169 0.54 7.14 2.06
C HIS A 169 1.49 8.05 2.85
N ALA A 170 2.34 8.79 2.16
CA ALA A 170 3.17 9.80 2.78
C ALA A 170 2.30 10.77 3.60
N ASN A 171 2.74 11.10 4.83
CA ASN A 171 2.02 11.87 5.85
C ASN A 171 0.82 11.17 6.53
N ALA A 172 0.36 9.99 6.08
CA ALA A 172 -0.78 9.30 6.68
C ALA A 172 -0.68 9.18 8.21
N ALA A 173 0.51 8.86 8.74
CA ALA A 173 0.71 8.70 10.18
C ALA A 173 0.45 9.99 10.98
N LYS A 174 0.79 11.15 10.44
CA LYS A 174 0.56 12.46 11.07
C LYS A 174 -0.92 12.87 10.97
N GLU A 175 -1.52 12.66 9.80
CA GLU A 175 -2.93 12.92 9.56
C GLU A 175 -3.79 12.07 10.48
N ASP A 176 -3.54 10.77 10.55
CA ASP A 176 -4.24 9.84 11.42
C ASP A 176 -4.13 10.22 12.90
N GLU A 177 -2.92 10.54 13.37
CA GLU A 177 -2.75 10.96 14.76
C GLU A 177 -3.54 12.22 15.08
N ALA A 178 -3.55 13.18 14.18
CA ALA A 178 -4.29 14.43 14.36
C ALA A 178 -5.80 14.20 14.34
N ASN A 179 -6.30 13.44 13.37
CA ASN A 179 -7.72 13.16 13.18
C ASN A 179 -8.30 12.33 14.31
N ARG A 180 -7.65 11.22 14.67
CA ARG A 180 -8.14 10.35 15.77
C ARG A 180 -8.04 11.03 17.14
N GLN A 181 -7.03 11.90 17.35
CA GLN A 181 -6.95 12.68 18.58
C GLN A 181 -8.04 13.78 18.62
N TRP A 182 -8.33 14.42 17.49
CA TRP A 182 -9.43 15.36 17.38
C TRP A 182 -10.77 14.67 17.68
N GLU A 183 -11.01 13.50 17.11
CA GLU A 183 -12.22 12.71 17.31
C GLU A 183 -12.41 12.30 18.78
N ALA A 184 -11.34 11.79 19.43
CA ALA A 184 -11.38 11.46 20.84
C ALA A 184 -11.73 12.69 21.73
N ASN A 185 -11.19 13.85 21.38
CA ASN A 185 -11.47 15.10 22.11
C ASN A 185 -12.89 15.59 21.87
N THR A 186 -13.40 15.51 20.66
CA THR A 186 -14.72 15.99 20.25
C THR A 186 -15.82 15.16 20.90
N ASN A 187 -15.69 13.84 20.85
CA ASN A 187 -16.68 12.93 21.44
C ASN A 187 -16.48 12.69 22.94
N GLY A 188 -15.34 13.10 23.51
CA GLY A 188 -15.05 12.92 24.94
C GLY A 188 -14.80 11.47 25.37
N VAL A 189 -14.59 10.53 24.43
CA VAL A 189 -14.41 9.10 24.67
C VAL A 189 -13.12 8.58 24.02
N PRO A 190 -12.57 7.44 24.49
CA PRO A 190 -11.44 6.80 23.82
C PRO A 190 -11.76 6.40 22.38
N VAL A 191 -10.77 6.54 21.49
CA VAL A 191 -10.82 6.05 20.10
C VAL A 191 -9.72 5.00 19.92
N VAL A 192 -10.08 3.85 19.37
CA VAL A 192 -9.16 2.77 18.98
C VAL A 192 -9.23 2.63 17.47
N CYS A 193 -8.10 2.78 16.81
CA CYS A 193 -8.00 2.59 15.36
C CYS A 193 -7.06 1.43 15.07
N VAL A 194 -7.58 0.38 14.40
CA VAL A 194 -6.84 -0.86 14.14
C VAL A 194 -6.62 -1.01 12.65
N ARG A 195 -5.34 -1.16 12.26
CA ARG A 195 -4.87 -1.26 10.88
C ARG A 195 -4.07 -2.52 10.67
N HIS A 196 -4.26 -3.18 9.53
CA HIS A 196 -3.41 -4.31 9.13
C HIS A 196 -2.12 -3.85 8.47
N VAL A 197 -1.20 -4.78 8.30
CA VAL A 197 0.08 -4.58 7.64
C VAL A 197 0.13 -5.42 6.36
N GLY A 198 0.77 -4.93 5.33
CA GLY A 198 1.01 -5.72 4.12
C GLY A 198 0.86 -4.93 2.84
N THR A 199 0.87 -5.64 1.72
CA THR A 199 0.74 -5.05 0.40
C THR A 199 -0.19 -5.88 -0.47
N SER A 200 -1.13 -5.23 -1.12
CA SER A 200 -2.02 -5.87 -2.09
C SER A 200 -2.30 -4.94 -3.26
N ASN A 201 -2.15 -5.46 -4.50
CA ASN A 201 -2.37 -4.69 -5.74
C ASN A 201 -1.65 -3.33 -5.78
N GLY A 202 -0.44 -3.25 -5.21
CA GLY A 202 0.35 -2.03 -5.13
C GLY A 202 0.00 -1.10 -3.95
N ALA A 203 -1.17 -1.25 -3.33
CA ALA A 203 -1.51 -0.52 -2.12
C ALA A 203 -0.74 -1.09 -0.91
N ILE A 204 -0.16 -0.22 -0.09
CA ILE A 204 0.61 -0.58 1.10
C ILE A 204 -0.24 -0.27 2.33
N TYR A 205 -0.26 -1.18 3.29
CA TYR A 205 -0.95 -1.01 4.56
C TYR A 205 0.08 -0.97 5.69
N GLY A 206 0.07 0.15 6.41
CA GLY A 206 1.18 0.52 7.28
C GLY A 206 1.09 0.02 8.72
N GLY A 207 -0.03 -0.55 9.16
CA GLY A 207 -0.23 -0.80 10.60
C GLY A 207 -0.23 0.51 11.39
N GLY A 208 0.52 0.57 12.50
CA GLY A 208 0.52 1.74 13.37
C GLY A 208 -0.79 1.89 14.15
N SER A 209 -1.51 0.78 14.39
CA SER A 209 -2.74 0.77 15.18
C SER A 209 -2.57 1.53 16.48
N GLY A 210 -3.55 2.36 16.85
CA GLY A 210 -3.39 3.31 17.95
C GLY A 210 -4.61 3.43 18.85
N ILE A 211 -4.36 3.91 20.09
CA ILE A 211 -5.37 4.29 21.07
C ILE A 211 -5.19 5.77 21.39
N TYR A 212 -6.27 6.52 21.33
CA TYR A 212 -6.32 7.96 21.53
C TYR A 212 -7.30 8.27 22.68
N LEU A 213 -6.85 9.01 23.68
CA LEU A 213 -7.67 9.35 24.83
C LEU A 213 -8.03 10.84 24.84
N PRO A 214 -9.25 11.22 25.28
CA PRO A 214 -9.66 12.61 25.38
C PRO A 214 -8.72 13.44 26.27
N GLY A 215 -8.39 14.64 25.80
CA GLY A 215 -7.55 15.60 26.55
C GLY A 215 -6.09 15.19 26.72
N LYS A 216 -5.64 14.14 26.02
CA LYS A 216 -4.27 13.61 26.10
C LYS A 216 -3.66 13.54 24.70
N LYS A 217 -2.35 13.28 24.65
CA LYS A 217 -1.69 12.83 23.42
C LYS A 217 -2.00 11.37 23.17
N THR A 218 -1.60 10.85 22.01
CA THR A 218 -1.69 9.41 21.69
C THR A 218 -1.33 8.55 22.92
N HIS A 219 -2.22 7.65 23.29
CA HIS A 219 -2.03 6.82 24.49
C HIS A 219 -1.10 5.64 24.23
N ALA A 220 -1.32 4.97 23.09
CA ALA A 220 -0.49 3.85 22.64
C ALA A 220 -0.48 3.78 21.12
N ARG A 221 0.59 3.23 20.56
CA ARG A 221 0.73 2.93 19.14
C ARG A 221 1.56 1.67 18.95
N LEU A 222 1.07 0.78 18.09
CA LEU A 222 1.80 -0.39 17.63
C LEU A 222 2.83 0.02 16.56
N PRO A 223 3.85 -0.80 16.29
CA PRO A 223 4.86 -0.48 15.28
C PRO A 223 4.25 -0.33 13.88
N PHE A 224 4.87 0.50 13.05
CA PHE A 224 4.54 0.59 11.63
C PHE A 224 5.18 -0.58 10.87
N PHE A 225 4.50 -1.05 9.83
CA PHE A 225 4.94 -2.09 8.88
C PHE A 225 5.34 -3.45 9.49
N GLU A 226 5.02 -3.66 10.75
CA GLU A 226 5.28 -4.91 11.48
C GLU A 226 3.97 -5.48 12.05
N THR A 227 3.87 -6.79 12.10
CA THR A 227 2.77 -7.47 12.80
C THR A 227 2.93 -7.36 14.31
N ALA A 228 1.83 -7.22 15.02
CA ALA A 228 1.85 -7.15 16.48
C ALA A 228 0.52 -7.61 17.08
N ALA A 229 0.58 -8.22 18.27
CA ALA A 229 -0.58 -8.47 19.12
C ALA A 229 -0.27 -7.96 20.52
N GLN A 230 -1.03 -7.00 21.02
CA GLN A 230 -0.75 -6.36 22.31
C GLN A 230 -2.03 -6.04 23.07
N SER A 231 -2.00 -6.21 24.39
CA SER A 231 -3.07 -5.77 25.29
C SER A 231 -2.66 -4.51 26.05
N ILE A 232 -3.48 -3.47 25.93
CA ILE A 232 -3.19 -2.12 26.42
C ILE A 232 -4.31 -1.67 27.36
N SER A 233 -3.95 -1.32 28.59
CA SER A 233 -4.89 -0.77 29.57
C SER A 233 -5.13 0.71 29.32
N LEU A 234 -6.38 1.15 29.22
CA LEU A 234 -6.75 2.55 29.05
C LEU A 234 -6.42 3.41 30.28
N SER A 235 -6.32 2.81 31.47
CA SER A 235 -5.98 3.49 32.73
C SER A 235 -4.48 3.59 33.01
N ALA A 236 -3.63 2.89 32.23
CA ALA A 236 -2.18 2.91 32.40
C ALA A 236 -1.58 4.25 31.90
N PRO A 237 -0.35 4.58 32.33
CA PRO A 237 0.40 5.71 31.73
C PRO A 237 0.62 5.49 30.21
N SER A 238 0.55 6.57 29.42
CA SER A 238 0.84 6.52 27.99
C SER A 238 2.24 5.95 27.72
N LYS A 239 2.31 5.07 26.71
CA LYS A 239 3.55 4.45 26.21
C LYS A 239 3.82 4.78 24.74
N ALA A 240 3.02 5.66 24.13
CA ALA A 240 3.21 6.03 22.72
C ALA A 240 4.57 6.69 22.52
N LYS A 241 5.33 6.19 21.56
CA LYS A 241 6.55 6.82 21.08
C LYS A 241 6.19 7.96 20.10
N ALA A 242 7.11 8.90 19.92
CA ALA A 242 6.98 9.88 18.85
C ALA A 242 6.89 9.19 17.48
N LEU A 243 6.25 9.86 16.53
CA LEU A 243 6.23 9.38 15.15
C LEU A 243 7.66 9.32 14.59
N PRO A 244 8.01 8.29 13.81
CA PRO A 244 9.24 8.29 13.03
C PRO A 244 9.28 9.44 12.03
N GLN A 245 10.44 9.69 11.43
CA GLN A 245 10.58 10.66 10.34
C GLN A 245 9.83 10.17 9.09
N ASP A 246 9.40 11.10 8.24
CA ASP A 246 8.62 10.75 7.05
C ASP A 246 9.43 9.90 6.08
N GLU A 247 10.72 10.19 5.91
CA GLU A 247 11.63 9.42 5.08
C GLU A 247 11.87 8.00 5.62
N GLU A 248 11.89 7.84 6.94
CA GLU A 248 11.97 6.53 7.58
C GLU A 248 10.71 5.70 7.31
N LEU A 249 9.53 6.29 7.48
CA LEU A 249 8.26 5.64 7.18
C LEU A 249 8.13 5.30 5.69
N LEU A 250 8.56 6.19 4.80
CA LEU A 250 8.55 5.94 3.36
C LEU A 250 9.49 4.80 2.97
N ALA A 251 10.70 4.74 3.57
CA ALA A 251 11.62 3.63 3.37
C ALA A 251 11.00 2.30 3.80
N GLN A 252 10.46 2.24 5.02
CA GLN A 252 9.80 1.04 5.55
C GLN A 252 8.59 0.61 4.72
N ALA A 253 7.80 1.56 4.21
CA ALA A 253 6.67 1.29 3.31
C ALA A 253 7.12 0.62 2.02
N LEU A 254 8.14 1.18 1.36
CA LEU A 254 8.68 0.62 0.12
C LEU A 254 9.34 -0.74 0.36
N GLU A 255 10.10 -0.89 1.44
CA GLU A 255 10.70 -2.17 1.84
C GLU A 255 9.62 -3.25 2.06
N ARG A 256 8.54 -2.89 2.75
CA ARG A 256 7.39 -3.78 2.95
C ARG A 256 6.73 -4.12 1.63
N GLY A 257 6.46 -3.13 0.77
CA GLY A 257 5.86 -3.30 -0.55
C GLY A 257 6.68 -4.20 -1.46
N ILE A 258 8.00 -4.00 -1.51
CA ILE A 258 8.93 -4.83 -2.29
C ILE A 258 8.92 -6.28 -1.77
N ARG A 259 9.09 -6.45 -0.45
CA ARG A 259 9.14 -7.79 0.16
C ARG A 259 7.88 -8.59 -0.12
N ASP A 260 6.72 -8.01 0.19
CA ASP A 260 5.45 -8.70 0.03
C ASP A 260 5.18 -9.02 -1.45
N THR A 261 5.40 -8.07 -2.36
CA THR A 261 5.17 -8.29 -3.79
C THR A 261 6.08 -9.39 -4.34
N VAL A 262 7.37 -9.39 -3.97
CA VAL A 262 8.31 -10.42 -4.43
C VAL A 262 7.92 -11.80 -3.90
N ILE A 263 7.67 -11.92 -2.60
CA ILE A 263 7.41 -13.21 -1.94
C ILE A 263 6.04 -13.78 -2.33
N HIS A 264 4.99 -12.95 -2.30
CA HIS A 264 3.62 -13.41 -2.61
C HIS A 264 3.46 -13.85 -4.07
N ASN A 265 4.30 -13.33 -4.98
CA ASN A 265 4.35 -13.80 -6.37
C ASN A 265 5.30 -14.99 -6.59
N GLY A 266 5.82 -15.59 -5.54
CA GLY A 266 6.63 -16.82 -5.60
C GLY A 266 8.09 -16.63 -6.03
N TYR A 267 8.61 -15.40 -6.04
CA TYR A 267 10.02 -15.13 -6.34
C TYR A 267 10.88 -15.25 -5.07
N ILE A 268 12.14 -15.65 -5.27
CA ILE A 268 13.11 -15.81 -4.16
C ILE A 268 13.93 -14.54 -3.91
N GLY A 269 13.81 -13.52 -4.76
CA GLY A 269 14.55 -12.27 -4.66
C GLY A 269 14.26 -11.35 -5.83
N ALA A 270 15.09 -10.33 -6.00
CA ALA A 270 14.92 -9.30 -7.02
C ALA A 270 16.14 -9.17 -7.95
N CYS A 271 15.90 -8.76 -9.20
CA CYS A 271 16.91 -8.43 -10.19
C CYS A 271 16.75 -6.99 -10.66
N ILE A 272 17.85 -6.21 -10.67
CA ILE A 272 17.83 -4.77 -10.95
C ILE A 272 18.91 -4.43 -11.99
N MET A 273 18.56 -3.59 -12.97
CA MET A 273 19.55 -2.99 -13.87
C MET A 273 20.25 -1.83 -13.15
N LEU A 274 21.58 -1.92 -12.97
CA LEU A 274 22.35 -0.95 -12.17
C LEU A 274 22.81 0.29 -12.94
N ASP A 275 22.52 0.38 -14.22
CA ASP A 275 22.95 1.49 -15.08
C ASP A 275 21.96 2.66 -15.15
N GLU A 276 20.83 2.59 -14.45
CA GLU A 276 19.79 3.61 -14.41
C GLU A 276 20.02 4.59 -13.25
N PRO A 277 19.58 5.86 -13.35
CA PRO A 277 19.86 6.89 -12.34
C PRO A 277 19.46 6.53 -10.91
N GLN A 278 18.26 5.99 -10.72
CA GLN A 278 17.71 5.65 -9.40
C GLN A 278 18.01 4.20 -8.96
N SER A 279 18.79 3.46 -9.74
CA SER A 279 19.03 2.04 -9.48
C SER A 279 19.77 1.78 -8.17
N CYS A 280 20.64 2.69 -7.73
CA CYS A 280 21.33 2.56 -6.44
C CYS A 280 20.36 2.68 -5.26
N LEU A 281 19.39 3.59 -5.33
CA LEU A 281 18.33 3.71 -4.32
C LEU A 281 17.46 2.46 -4.29
N LEU A 282 16.99 1.99 -5.47
CA LEU A 282 16.21 0.77 -5.57
C LEU A 282 16.97 -0.45 -5.05
N ALA A 283 18.26 -0.56 -5.36
CA ALA A 283 19.10 -1.66 -4.87
C ALA A 283 19.27 -1.63 -3.35
N ALA A 284 19.41 -0.45 -2.75
CA ALA A 284 19.48 -0.28 -1.29
C ALA A 284 18.16 -0.71 -0.63
N LEU A 285 17.02 -0.23 -1.13
CA LEU A 285 15.69 -0.64 -0.67
C LEU A 285 15.48 -2.16 -0.77
N CYS A 286 15.89 -2.77 -1.89
CA CYS A 286 15.77 -4.22 -2.07
C CYS A 286 16.69 -4.98 -1.12
N ALA A 287 17.90 -4.49 -0.85
CA ALA A 287 18.82 -5.13 0.08
C ALA A 287 18.29 -5.10 1.53
N GLU A 288 17.63 -4.00 1.94
CA GLU A 288 16.94 -3.91 3.23
C GLU A 288 15.69 -4.82 3.26
N ALA A 289 14.89 -4.80 2.21
CA ALA A 289 13.64 -5.55 2.12
C ALA A 289 13.85 -7.07 2.10
N LEU A 290 14.77 -7.56 1.28
CA LEU A 290 14.92 -8.98 0.93
C LEU A 290 16.19 -9.61 1.50
N GLY A 291 17.13 -8.80 2.00
CA GLY A 291 18.49 -9.19 2.31
C GLY A 291 19.38 -9.20 1.06
N ALA A 292 20.62 -8.70 1.19
CA ALA A 292 21.55 -8.51 0.09
C ALA A 292 21.83 -9.81 -0.73
N ALA A 293 21.80 -10.98 -0.09
CA ALA A 293 22.02 -12.27 -0.75
C ALA A 293 20.95 -12.61 -1.81
N ASN A 294 19.75 -12.05 -1.69
CA ASN A 294 18.59 -12.27 -2.56
C ASN A 294 18.41 -11.17 -3.61
N VAL A 295 19.37 -10.24 -3.71
CA VAL A 295 19.33 -9.16 -4.70
C VAL A 295 20.45 -9.35 -5.72
N HIS A 296 20.11 -9.33 -7.00
CA HIS A 296 21.06 -9.45 -8.10
C HIS A 296 21.03 -8.15 -8.93
N GLY A 297 22.21 -7.58 -9.15
CA GLY A 297 22.42 -6.49 -10.09
C GLY A 297 22.86 -7.01 -11.46
N VAL A 298 22.37 -6.41 -12.53
CA VAL A 298 22.90 -6.57 -13.89
C VAL A 298 23.42 -5.22 -14.36
N THR A 299 24.68 -5.16 -14.81
CA THR A 299 25.29 -3.94 -15.36
C THR A 299 25.82 -4.16 -16.75
N PHE A 300 25.70 -3.16 -17.61
CA PHE A 300 26.20 -3.15 -18.98
C PHE A 300 27.36 -2.15 -19.16
N SER A 301 27.65 -1.36 -18.12
CA SER A 301 28.72 -0.34 -18.11
C SER A 301 29.99 -0.77 -17.36
N ASN A 302 30.05 -1.99 -16.85
CA ASN A 302 31.09 -2.49 -15.95
C ASN A 302 31.21 -1.70 -14.62
N ASN A 303 30.21 -0.88 -14.27
CA ASN A 303 30.17 -0.22 -12.98
C ASN A 303 29.53 -1.12 -11.92
N THR A 304 30.37 -1.68 -11.04
CA THR A 304 29.94 -2.57 -9.94
C THR A 304 29.87 -1.87 -8.59
N GLY A 305 30.21 -0.58 -8.51
CA GLY A 305 30.37 0.13 -7.23
C GLY A 305 29.15 0.07 -6.31
N CYS A 306 27.94 0.14 -6.88
CA CYS A 306 26.69 -0.02 -6.13
C CYS A 306 26.60 -1.43 -5.52
N ALA A 307 26.86 -2.46 -6.32
CA ALA A 307 26.80 -3.85 -5.88
C ALA A 307 27.84 -4.18 -4.80
N ASP A 308 29.05 -3.65 -4.95
CA ASP A 308 30.16 -3.86 -4.00
C ASP A 308 29.83 -3.23 -2.63
N ILE A 309 29.26 -2.03 -2.59
CA ILE A 309 28.86 -1.34 -1.36
C ILE A 309 27.73 -2.06 -0.64
N LEU A 310 26.72 -2.51 -1.39
CA LEU A 310 25.55 -3.22 -0.85
C LEU A 310 25.79 -4.71 -0.62
N ASN A 311 26.93 -5.25 -1.03
CA ASN A 311 27.26 -6.67 -0.98
C ASN A 311 26.20 -7.55 -1.68
N ILE A 312 25.69 -7.09 -2.82
CA ILE A 312 24.74 -7.82 -3.67
C ILE A 312 25.49 -8.53 -4.81
N LYS A 313 24.89 -9.60 -5.34
CA LYS A 313 25.46 -10.27 -6.51
C LYS A 313 25.36 -9.40 -7.75
N VAL A 314 26.40 -9.40 -8.59
CA VAL A 314 26.40 -8.61 -9.83
C VAL A 314 26.81 -9.45 -11.04
N LYS A 315 26.11 -9.25 -12.16
CA LYS A 315 26.44 -9.78 -13.47
C LYS A 315 26.76 -8.62 -14.41
N SER A 316 28.02 -8.53 -14.85
CA SER A 316 28.45 -7.57 -15.88
C SER A 316 28.37 -8.21 -17.26
N ILE A 317 27.76 -7.52 -18.23
CA ILE A 317 27.50 -8.02 -19.59
C ILE A 317 27.74 -6.88 -20.56
N ASN A 318 28.57 -7.10 -21.62
CA ASN A 318 28.74 -6.14 -22.69
C ASN A 318 27.87 -6.54 -23.90
N ILE A 319 26.99 -5.63 -24.34
CA ILE A 319 26.09 -5.84 -25.49
C ILE A 319 26.37 -4.89 -26.67
N ASP A 320 27.40 -4.04 -26.59
CA ASP A 320 27.62 -2.97 -27.56
C ASP A 320 27.86 -3.50 -28.99
N ASN A 321 28.60 -4.60 -29.13
CA ASN A 321 28.83 -5.22 -30.42
C ASN A 321 27.55 -5.83 -30.99
N ILE A 322 26.81 -6.56 -30.19
CA ILE A 322 25.53 -7.20 -30.58
C ILE A 322 24.52 -6.12 -31.00
N SER A 323 24.40 -5.04 -30.23
CA SER A 323 23.51 -3.94 -30.53
C SER A 323 23.85 -3.26 -31.86
N ARG A 324 25.15 -3.03 -32.13
CA ARG A 324 25.63 -2.43 -33.39
C ARG A 324 25.41 -3.34 -34.61
N GLU A 325 25.75 -4.62 -34.47
CA GLU A 325 25.56 -5.60 -35.54
C GLU A 325 24.09 -5.77 -35.90
N LEU A 326 23.21 -5.86 -34.86
CA LEU A 326 21.78 -5.97 -35.09
C LEU A 326 21.19 -4.72 -35.71
N ALA A 327 21.59 -3.52 -35.27
CA ALA A 327 21.16 -2.27 -35.87
C ALA A 327 21.58 -2.16 -37.36
N ALA A 328 22.83 -2.53 -37.67
CA ALA A 328 23.34 -2.53 -39.04
C ALA A 328 22.64 -3.57 -39.92
N THR A 329 22.41 -4.79 -39.42
CA THR A 329 21.75 -5.87 -40.20
C THR A 329 20.30 -5.56 -40.51
N ALA A 330 19.61 -4.90 -39.57
CA ALA A 330 18.18 -4.56 -39.70
C ALA A 330 17.93 -3.14 -40.28
N ASP A 331 18.97 -2.42 -40.67
CA ASP A 331 18.91 -1.03 -41.14
C ASP A 331 18.14 -0.09 -40.21
N LEU A 332 18.42 -0.22 -38.89
CA LEU A 332 17.74 0.56 -37.86
C LEU A 332 18.51 1.82 -37.50
N THR A 333 17.75 2.92 -37.44
CA THR A 333 18.19 4.16 -36.79
C THR A 333 17.71 4.17 -35.33
N GLY A 334 18.42 4.82 -34.39
CA GLY A 334 18.03 4.85 -33.00
C GLY A 334 18.65 3.70 -32.17
N GLN A 335 19.95 3.52 -32.30
CA GLN A 335 20.75 2.52 -31.60
C GLN A 335 20.54 2.54 -30.08
N ASP A 336 20.32 3.71 -29.48
CA ASP A 336 20.08 3.85 -28.04
C ASP A 336 18.78 3.17 -27.59
N ILE A 337 17.71 3.29 -28.39
CA ILE A 337 16.42 2.63 -28.11
C ILE A 337 16.57 1.12 -28.22
N LEU A 338 17.26 0.63 -29.25
CA LEU A 338 17.55 -0.79 -29.43
C LEU A 338 18.39 -1.33 -28.28
N SER A 339 19.45 -0.60 -27.90
CA SER A 339 20.32 -0.96 -26.79
C SER A 339 19.55 -1.06 -25.48
N ALA A 340 18.69 -0.08 -25.16
CA ALA A 340 17.86 -0.11 -23.96
C ALA A 340 16.96 -1.35 -23.90
N ARG A 341 16.34 -1.73 -25.02
CA ARG A 341 15.48 -2.93 -25.10
C ARG A 341 16.29 -4.24 -24.98
N LEU A 342 17.46 -4.32 -25.60
CA LEU A 342 18.34 -5.48 -25.47
C LEU A 342 18.82 -5.67 -24.03
N LYS A 343 19.19 -4.59 -23.33
CA LYS A 343 19.57 -4.64 -21.92
C LYS A 343 18.44 -5.24 -21.07
N THR A 344 17.21 -4.78 -21.27
CA THR A 344 16.04 -5.31 -20.57
C THR A 344 15.79 -6.79 -20.88
N THR A 345 15.86 -7.18 -22.15
CA THR A 345 15.70 -8.59 -22.55
C THR A 345 16.72 -9.47 -21.86
N VAL A 346 17.97 -9.05 -21.78
CA VAL A 346 19.03 -9.79 -21.09
C VAL A 346 18.79 -9.84 -19.59
N MET A 347 18.42 -8.72 -18.95
CA MET A 347 18.14 -8.65 -17.51
C MET A 347 16.96 -9.54 -17.12
N THR A 348 15.83 -9.46 -17.83
CA THR A 348 14.65 -10.27 -17.52
C THR A 348 14.90 -11.76 -17.73
N THR A 349 15.59 -12.13 -18.82
CA THR A 349 16.01 -13.53 -19.04
C THR A 349 16.92 -14.04 -17.92
N TYR A 350 17.87 -13.22 -17.47
CA TYR A 350 18.72 -13.57 -16.33
C TYR A 350 17.89 -13.74 -15.05
N ALA A 351 16.93 -12.84 -14.81
CA ALA A 351 16.03 -12.91 -13.65
C ALA A 351 15.22 -14.22 -13.65
N ASP A 352 14.61 -14.57 -14.77
CA ASP A 352 13.81 -15.80 -14.93
C ASP A 352 14.66 -17.07 -14.66
N GLN A 353 15.89 -17.11 -15.15
CA GLN A 353 16.81 -18.23 -14.89
C GLN A 353 17.15 -18.43 -13.41
N HIS A 354 17.02 -17.38 -12.60
CA HIS A 354 17.39 -17.39 -11.18
C HIS A 354 16.19 -17.30 -10.24
N GLY A 355 14.95 -17.34 -10.76
CA GLY A 355 13.73 -17.22 -9.94
C GLY A 355 13.59 -15.86 -9.27
N LEU A 356 14.11 -14.78 -9.89
CA LEU A 356 14.11 -13.43 -9.36
C LEU A 356 13.03 -12.59 -10.06
N MET A 357 12.43 -11.68 -9.31
CA MET A 357 11.54 -10.69 -9.90
C MET A 357 12.35 -9.55 -10.52
N PRO A 358 12.23 -9.26 -11.83
CA PRO A 358 12.88 -8.10 -12.43
C PRO A 358 12.17 -6.83 -12.00
N LEU A 359 12.92 -5.84 -11.49
CA LEU A 359 12.41 -4.55 -11.02
C LEU A 359 12.94 -3.42 -11.90
N SER A 360 12.07 -2.42 -12.12
CA SER A 360 12.40 -1.16 -12.82
C SER A 360 12.64 -0.04 -11.81
N ALA A 361 13.67 0.78 -12.05
CA ALA A 361 13.98 1.95 -11.24
C ALA A 361 13.28 3.24 -11.74
N ILE A 362 12.32 3.10 -12.65
CA ILE A 362 11.60 4.24 -13.21
C ILE A 362 10.76 4.95 -12.15
N THR A 363 10.68 6.27 -12.24
CA THR A 363 9.93 7.13 -11.32
C THR A 363 8.63 7.64 -11.95
N ARG A 364 7.74 8.24 -11.14
CA ARG A 364 6.55 8.93 -11.63
C ARG A 364 6.94 10.11 -12.51
N HIS A 365 7.96 10.87 -12.13
CA HIS A 365 8.48 11.95 -12.95
C HIS A 365 8.84 11.47 -14.36
N ASP A 366 9.64 10.39 -14.47
CA ASP A 366 10.02 9.82 -15.77
C ASP A 366 8.81 9.41 -16.60
N LEU A 367 7.84 8.74 -15.96
CA LEU A 367 6.60 8.30 -16.60
C LEU A 367 5.78 9.48 -17.15
N MET A 368 5.61 10.54 -16.37
CA MET A 368 4.83 11.71 -16.78
C MET A 368 5.57 12.58 -17.80
N MET A 369 6.87 12.74 -17.63
CA MET A 369 7.72 13.53 -18.53
C MET A 369 8.11 12.80 -19.81
N ASN A 370 7.63 11.56 -20.03
CA ASN A 370 7.99 10.73 -21.19
C ASN A 370 9.51 10.50 -21.32
N ASN A 371 10.22 10.41 -20.19
CA ASN A 371 11.66 10.20 -20.11
C ASN A 371 12.00 8.70 -20.05
N PHE A 372 11.34 7.87 -20.86
CA PHE A 372 11.53 6.44 -20.86
C PHE A 372 11.40 5.80 -22.23
N VAL A 373 12.02 4.65 -22.35
CA VAL A 373 11.91 3.75 -23.50
C VAL A 373 11.03 2.56 -23.10
N LEU A 374 9.86 2.48 -23.75
CA LEU A 374 8.95 1.34 -23.52
C LEU A 374 9.66 0.03 -23.92
N TYR A 375 9.58 -0.97 -23.01
CA TYR A 375 10.34 -2.23 -23.07
C TYR A 375 11.87 -2.07 -22.99
N GLY A 376 12.33 -0.88 -22.61
CA GLY A 376 13.69 -0.56 -22.22
C GLY A 376 13.78 -0.35 -20.72
N ASN A 377 14.10 0.84 -20.23
CA ASN A 377 14.21 1.12 -18.80
C ASN A 377 12.89 0.98 -18.02
N THR A 378 11.75 0.77 -18.69
CA THR A 378 10.50 0.31 -18.05
C THR A 378 10.42 -1.22 -17.89
N GLY A 379 11.46 -1.95 -18.25
CA GLY A 379 11.42 -3.41 -18.19
C GLY A 379 11.48 -3.92 -16.75
N GLY A 380 10.46 -4.69 -16.37
CA GLY A 380 10.31 -5.24 -15.03
C GLY A 380 8.86 -5.64 -14.77
N TYR A 381 8.61 -6.30 -13.65
CA TYR A 381 7.25 -6.66 -13.23
C TYR A 381 6.72 -5.68 -12.18
N LEU A 382 7.62 -5.02 -11.46
CA LEU A 382 7.30 -3.99 -10.49
C LEU A 382 8.26 -2.80 -10.66
N ALA A 383 7.74 -1.59 -10.53
CA ALA A 383 8.47 -0.34 -10.43
C ALA A 383 8.21 0.28 -9.04
N PRO A 384 8.99 -0.08 -8.02
CA PRO A 384 8.74 0.39 -6.65
C PRO A 384 8.76 1.92 -6.51
N LEU A 385 9.55 2.60 -7.34
CA LEU A 385 9.68 4.07 -7.35
C LEU A 385 8.70 4.74 -8.31
N GLY A 386 7.85 3.97 -9.02
CA GLY A 386 6.98 4.46 -10.10
C GLY A 386 5.85 5.41 -9.66
N ASN A 387 5.63 5.54 -8.36
CA ASN A 387 4.69 6.51 -7.77
C ASN A 387 5.42 7.68 -7.07
N MET A 388 6.74 7.77 -7.18
CA MET A 388 7.57 8.79 -6.53
C MET A 388 8.06 9.84 -7.52
N TYR A 389 8.11 11.09 -7.07
CA TYR A 389 8.72 12.20 -7.77
C TYR A 389 10.25 12.26 -7.60
N GLU A 390 10.93 13.10 -8.39
CA GLU A 390 12.39 13.27 -8.26
C GLU A 390 12.78 13.80 -6.87
N MET A 391 11.97 14.71 -6.31
CA MET A 391 12.23 15.24 -4.98
C MET A 391 12.12 14.15 -3.91
N ASP A 392 11.13 13.26 -3.99
CA ASP A 392 10.97 12.14 -3.04
C ASP A 392 12.16 11.19 -3.11
N THR A 393 12.60 10.84 -4.33
CA THR A 393 13.78 9.99 -4.52
C THR A 393 15.06 10.64 -4.00
N TYR A 394 15.19 11.97 -4.13
CA TYR A 394 16.30 12.73 -3.57
C TYR A 394 16.29 12.70 -2.03
N LEU A 395 15.16 12.99 -1.40
CA LEU A 395 15.01 12.98 0.06
C LEU A 395 15.27 11.58 0.62
N LEU A 396 14.72 10.54 -0.01
CA LEU A 396 14.95 9.17 0.39
C LEU A 396 16.41 8.74 0.18
N SER A 397 17.06 9.16 -0.90
CA SER A 397 18.49 8.94 -1.11
C SER A 397 19.35 9.64 -0.04
N LYS A 398 18.93 10.82 0.41
CA LYS A 398 19.59 11.55 1.50
C LYS A 398 19.43 10.78 2.82
N TYR A 399 18.26 10.25 3.12
CA TYR A 399 18.04 9.38 4.28
C TYR A 399 18.96 8.17 4.24
N PHE A 400 19.00 7.43 3.10
CA PHE A 400 19.88 6.28 2.95
C PHE A 400 21.37 6.63 2.95
N SER A 401 21.76 7.88 2.62
CA SER A 401 23.15 8.30 2.64
C SER A 401 23.74 8.33 4.06
N GLU A 402 22.92 8.41 5.10
CA GLU A 402 23.36 8.27 6.48
C GLU A 402 23.94 6.88 6.75
N LYS A 403 23.34 5.84 6.15
CA LYS A 403 23.79 4.44 6.26
C LYS A 403 24.81 4.06 5.19
N TYR A 404 24.65 4.55 3.96
CA TYR A 404 25.39 4.17 2.77
C TYR A 404 26.05 5.39 2.09
N ALA A 405 26.85 6.18 2.82
CA ALA A 405 27.46 7.41 2.30
C ALA A 405 28.21 7.22 0.97
N ALA A 406 28.95 6.11 0.82
CA ALA A 406 29.71 5.81 -0.38
C ALA A 406 28.84 5.49 -1.61
N LEU A 407 27.57 5.09 -1.40
CA LEU A 407 26.65 4.72 -2.49
C LEU A 407 26.15 5.95 -3.24
N PHE A 408 25.86 7.02 -2.52
CA PHE A 408 25.20 8.20 -3.09
C PHE A 408 26.15 9.34 -3.42
N GLY A 409 27.40 9.31 -2.90
CA GLY A 409 28.40 10.36 -3.14
C GLY A 409 27.88 11.75 -2.77
N THR A 410 28.08 12.73 -3.65
CA THR A 410 27.52 14.07 -3.49
C THR A 410 26.15 14.13 -4.13
N LEU A 411 25.11 14.04 -3.31
CA LEU A 411 23.73 14.22 -3.77
C LEU A 411 23.50 15.67 -4.21
N LYS A 412 22.76 15.82 -5.30
CA LYS A 412 22.32 17.13 -5.81
C LYS A 412 20.80 17.13 -5.84
N GLU A 413 20.24 18.26 -5.40
CA GLU A 413 18.80 18.46 -5.55
C GLU A 413 18.38 18.39 -7.04
N PRO A 414 17.14 17.96 -7.33
CA PRO A 414 16.60 18.01 -8.67
C PRO A 414 16.75 19.40 -9.30
N ALA A 415 17.12 19.44 -10.56
CA ALA A 415 17.36 20.71 -11.27
C ALA A 415 16.06 21.50 -11.50
N HIS A 416 14.92 20.82 -11.55
CA HIS A 416 13.61 21.37 -11.89
C HIS A 416 12.51 20.85 -10.95
N PRO A 417 12.58 21.13 -9.63
CA PRO A 417 11.61 20.65 -8.65
C PRO A 417 10.19 21.21 -8.91
N GLU A 418 10.07 22.31 -9.65
CA GLU A 418 8.77 22.85 -10.09
C GLU A 418 8.03 21.91 -11.05
N GLN A 419 8.74 21.08 -11.81
CA GLN A 419 8.09 20.12 -12.73
C GLN A 419 7.31 19.06 -11.97
N ASP A 420 7.85 18.52 -10.87
CA ASP A 420 7.13 17.57 -9.99
C ASP A 420 5.83 18.20 -9.47
N ARG A 421 5.89 19.46 -9.04
CA ARG A 421 4.71 20.17 -8.53
C ARG A 421 3.66 20.41 -9.62
N ILE A 422 4.09 20.77 -10.84
CA ILE A 422 3.18 20.94 -11.98
C ILE A 422 2.55 19.60 -12.38
N ILE A 423 3.31 18.49 -12.37
CA ILE A 423 2.78 17.15 -12.65
C ILE A 423 1.71 16.81 -11.60
N HIS A 424 1.98 17.05 -10.33
CA HIS A 424 1.05 16.79 -9.23
C HIS A 424 -0.27 17.57 -9.43
N GLU A 425 -0.21 18.86 -9.75
CA GLU A 425 -1.43 19.64 -10.01
C GLU A 425 -2.21 19.13 -11.23
N LEU A 426 -1.52 18.90 -12.35
CA LEU A 426 -2.19 18.52 -13.60
C LEU A 426 -2.70 17.07 -13.60
N ALA A 427 -1.89 16.12 -13.08
CA ALA A 427 -2.19 14.69 -13.19
C ALA A 427 -2.84 14.13 -11.93
N ASP A 428 -2.39 14.51 -10.73
CA ASP A 428 -2.86 13.92 -9.49
C ASP A 428 -4.05 14.68 -8.92
N ASN A 429 -4.00 16.03 -8.92
CA ASN A 429 -5.13 16.88 -8.54
C ASN A 429 -6.14 17.07 -9.67
N ASN A 430 -5.82 16.63 -10.89
CA ASN A 430 -6.68 16.76 -12.08
C ASN A 430 -7.10 18.21 -12.35
N ILE A 431 -6.21 19.16 -12.12
CA ILE A 431 -6.43 20.58 -12.41
C ILE A 431 -6.09 20.85 -13.87
N SER A 432 -6.96 21.53 -14.61
CA SER A 432 -6.65 21.90 -15.99
C SER A 432 -5.52 22.93 -16.07
N ALA A 433 -4.73 22.88 -17.13
CA ALA A 433 -3.65 23.87 -17.34
C ALA A 433 -4.20 25.30 -17.40
N GLY A 434 -5.41 25.48 -17.96
CA GLY A 434 -6.11 26.77 -17.98
C GLY A 434 -6.46 27.25 -16.57
N ALA A 435 -7.03 26.38 -15.73
CA ALA A 435 -7.35 26.72 -14.36
C ALA A 435 -6.10 27.08 -13.56
N LEU A 436 -5.02 26.30 -13.71
CA LEU A 436 -3.74 26.57 -13.04
C LEU A 436 -3.13 27.92 -13.46
N LEU A 437 -3.26 28.32 -14.73
CA LEU A 437 -2.78 29.60 -15.25
C LEU A 437 -3.63 30.80 -14.79
N HIS A 438 -4.92 30.58 -14.51
CA HIS A 438 -5.82 31.61 -14.02
C HIS A 438 -5.81 31.80 -12.52
N ASP A 439 -5.10 30.93 -11.77
CA ASP A 439 -4.91 31.11 -10.33
C ASP A 439 -4.02 32.33 -10.08
N TYR A 440 -4.54 33.31 -9.31
CA TYR A 440 -3.82 34.52 -8.93
C TYR A 440 -2.53 34.26 -8.13
N VAL A 441 -2.34 33.04 -7.61
CA VAL A 441 -1.18 32.63 -6.80
C VAL A 441 -0.31 31.60 -7.51
N CYS A 442 -0.58 31.34 -8.81
CA CYS A 442 0.21 30.35 -9.55
C CYS A 442 1.72 30.70 -9.57
N PRO A 443 2.57 29.88 -8.95
CA PRO A 443 4.01 30.16 -8.88
C PRO A 443 4.77 29.72 -10.12
N PHE A 444 4.08 29.11 -11.12
CA PHE A 444 4.70 28.49 -12.28
C PHE A 444 4.62 29.38 -13.51
N LYS A 445 5.61 29.24 -14.42
CA LYS A 445 5.57 29.90 -15.71
C LYS A 445 4.65 29.15 -16.68
N GLU A 446 3.96 29.89 -17.54
CA GLU A 446 3.08 29.30 -18.56
C GLU A 446 3.80 28.29 -19.45
N ASP A 447 5.00 28.61 -19.90
CA ASP A 447 5.79 27.71 -20.76
C ASP A 447 6.08 26.38 -20.09
N ASP A 448 6.36 26.37 -18.78
CA ASP A 448 6.62 25.15 -17.99
C ASP A 448 5.35 24.32 -17.85
N ILE A 449 4.20 24.95 -17.51
CA ILE A 449 2.90 24.26 -17.43
C ILE A 449 2.55 23.63 -18.77
N ARG A 450 2.64 24.38 -19.86
CA ARG A 450 2.35 23.88 -21.23
C ARG A 450 3.32 22.79 -21.68
N MET A 451 4.57 22.89 -21.29
CA MET A 451 5.57 21.86 -21.59
C MET A 451 5.24 20.56 -20.86
N VAL A 452 4.98 20.60 -19.54
CA VAL A 452 4.61 19.44 -18.74
C VAL A 452 3.31 18.81 -19.24
N GLN A 453 2.26 19.60 -19.50
CA GLN A 453 1.00 19.12 -20.08
C GLN A 453 1.23 18.31 -21.37
N ARG A 454 2.01 18.85 -22.30
CA ARG A 454 2.34 18.13 -23.56
C ARG A 454 3.08 16.82 -23.32
N ARG A 455 3.97 16.77 -22.33
CA ARG A 455 4.72 15.55 -21.97
C ARG A 455 3.80 14.49 -21.38
N ILE A 456 2.91 14.88 -20.47
CA ILE A 456 1.91 13.98 -19.88
C ILE A 456 1.03 13.35 -20.95
N ILE A 457 0.52 14.15 -21.88
CA ILE A 457 -0.31 13.67 -23.00
C ILE A 457 0.50 12.73 -23.91
N ALA A 458 1.72 13.10 -24.28
CA ALA A 458 2.57 12.30 -25.16
C ALA A 458 2.97 10.94 -24.58
N SER A 459 3.03 10.81 -23.25
CA SER A 459 3.37 9.57 -22.56
C SER A 459 2.15 8.67 -22.26
N ALA A 460 0.92 9.19 -22.35
CA ALA A 460 -0.30 8.53 -21.88
C ALA A 460 -0.45 7.09 -22.40
N GLN A 461 -0.37 6.88 -23.72
CA GLN A 461 -0.46 5.56 -24.32
C GLN A 461 0.64 4.59 -23.82
N LYS A 462 1.87 5.09 -23.64
CA LYS A 462 2.98 4.25 -23.20
C LYS A 462 2.83 3.83 -21.73
N ARG A 463 2.26 4.72 -20.90
CA ARG A 463 2.06 4.43 -19.46
C ARG A 463 1.14 3.25 -19.19
N THR A 464 0.21 2.95 -20.09
CA THR A 464 -0.68 1.77 -19.94
C THR A 464 0.06 0.42 -20.01
N GLN A 465 1.34 0.43 -20.41
CA GLN A 465 2.17 -0.76 -20.58
C GLN A 465 3.41 -0.75 -19.66
N THR A 466 3.40 0.08 -18.65
CA THR A 466 4.47 0.12 -17.64
C THR A 466 4.24 -0.92 -16.54
N PRO A 467 5.29 -1.30 -15.79
CA PRO A 467 5.15 -2.20 -14.65
C PRO A 467 4.14 -1.69 -13.61
N ALA A 468 3.64 -2.60 -12.78
CA ALA A 468 2.90 -2.24 -11.58
C ALA A 468 3.75 -1.35 -10.67
N VAL A 469 3.11 -0.48 -9.89
CA VAL A 469 3.77 0.44 -8.96
C VAL A 469 3.35 0.17 -7.52
N LEU A 470 4.13 0.62 -6.56
CA LEU A 470 3.73 0.73 -5.16
C LEU A 470 3.15 2.13 -4.94
N TYR A 471 1.93 2.21 -4.41
CA TYR A 471 1.27 3.48 -4.15
C TYR A 471 1.70 4.03 -2.79
N VAL A 472 2.39 5.15 -2.80
CA VAL A 472 2.89 5.87 -1.62
C VAL A 472 2.33 7.29 -1.52
N ASP A 473 1.55 7.73 -2.51
CA ASP A 473 0.86 9.01 -2.54
C ASP A 473 -0.66 8.77 -2.61
N LYS A 474 -1.39 9.46 -1.75
CA LYS A 474 -2.85 9.36 -1.60
C LYS A 474 -3.61 9.67 -2.90
N GLU A 475 -3.11 10.63 -3.65
CA GLU A 475 -3.82 11.18 -4.80
C GLU A 475 -3.53 10.42 -6.11
N CYS A 476 -2.46 9.63 -6.13
CA CYS A 476 -2.06 8.86 -7.29
C CYS A 476 -2.77 7.50 -7.41
N GLU A 477 -3.56 7.11 -6.41
CA GLU A 477 -4.27 5.84 -6.44
C GLU A 477 -5.37 5.87 -7.52
N ARG A 478 -5.07 5.27 -8.69
CA ARG A 478 -6.01 5.03 -9.80
C ARG A 478 -6.48 6.23 -10.63
N LYS A 479 -5.82 7.37 -10.61
CA LYS A 479 -6.12 8.44 -11.58
C LYS A 479 -5.38 8.21 -12.89
N GLU A 480 -6.11 7.83 -13.93
CA GLU A 480 -5.57 7.63 -15.27
C GLU A 480 -6.01 8.76 -16.19
N TYR A 481 -5.04 9.39 -16.84
CA TYR A 481 -5.31 10.28 -17.97
C TYR A 481 -5.81 9.46 -19.14
N PRO A 482 -6.88 9.87 -19.84
CA PRO A 482 -7.32 9.20 -21.04
C PRO A 482 -6.19 9.09 -22.07
N THR A 483 -6.04 7.91 -22.67
CA THR A 483 -4.98 7.66 -23.68
C THR A 483 -5.16 8.46 -24.96
N HIS A 484 -6.39 8.90 -25.23
CA HIS A 484 -6.75 9.76 -26.38
C HIS A 484 -7.74 10.82 -25.94
N HIS A 485 -7.31 12.06 -25.92
CA HIS A 485 -8.22 13.19 -25.78
C HIS A 485 -7.73 14.37 -26.62
N ARG A 486 -8.64 15.26 -27.00
CA ARG A 486 -8.37 16.51 -27.74
C ARG A 486 -8.77 17.74 -26.93
N LEU A 487 -8.85 17.60 -25.62
CA LEU A 487 -9.12 18.72 -24.76
C LEU A 487 -7.91 19.65 -24.79
N ASN A 488 -8.12 20.91 -25.20
CA ASN A 488 -7.15 22.00 -25.14
C ASN A 488 -7.71 23.01 -24.14
N ASP A 489 -7.34 22.88 -22.89
CA ASP A 489 -7.67 23.75 -21.78
C ASP A 489 -6.47 24.50 -21.22
#